data_c9461edfe2a40dc111c9090704290373
#
_entry.id   c9461edfe2a40dc111c9090704290373
#
_cell.length_a   1.000
_cell.length_b   1.000
_cell.length_c   1.000
_cell.angle_alpha   90.00
_cell.angle_beta   90.00
_cell.angle_gamma   90.00
#
_symmetry.space_group_name_H-M   'P 1'
#
loop_
_entity.id
_entity.type
_entity.pdbx_description
1 polymer ?
#
loop_
_entity_poly.entity_id
_entity_poly.type
_entity_poly.pdbx_seq_one_letter_code
_entity_poly.pdbx_strand_id
1 'polypeptide(L)'
;LYFSAWLKENGYSDQLIKRYRDSGWLTALTKGVMFRTGDKLSSFSVLDSYNAQMKKSFHIAAHSALELSGFNHYVPMGKPLLMIGHPKQESIPDWMLDEGFDRTMKFFSTETFSKPQLASFNSDYSNFLASVFEQAFFSCLVL
;
A
#
# COMPACT_ATOMS: atom_id res chain seq x y z
N LEU A 1 2.29 -5.65 8.25
CA LEU A 1 3.65 -5.49 7.77
C LEU A 1 4.43 -4.58 8.72
N TYR A 2 5.70 -4.90 8.98
CA TYR A 2 6.57 -4.12 9.86
C TYR A 2 7.91 -3.84 9.19
N PHE A 3 8.35 -2.58 9.26
CA PHE A 3 9.63 -2.16 8.75
C PHE A 3 10.64 -2.05 9.90
N SER A 4 11.84 -2.59 9.71
CA SER A 4 12.89 -2.54 10.74
C SER A 4 13.28 -1.12 11.13
N ALA A 5 13.27 -0.19 10.18
CA ALA A 5 13.51 1.23 10.46
C ALA A 5 12.46 1.82 11.41
N TRP A 6 11.19 1.57 11.13
CA TRP A 6 10.08 2.02 11.98
C TRP A 6 10.10 1.36 13.36
N LEU A 7 10.41 0.08 13.45
CA LEU A 7 10.55 -0.62 14.72
C LEU A 7 11.66 0.00 15.58
N LYS A 8 12.80 0.34 14.97
CA LYS A 8 13.92 1.00 15.70
C LYS A 8 13.53 2.39 16.20
N GLU A 9 12.83 3.18 15.40
CA GLU A 9 12.29 4.48 15.82
C GLU A 9 11.32 4.35 17.00
N ASN A 10 10.62 3.23 17.14
CA ASN A 10 9.71 2.94 18.24
C ASN A 10 10.36 2.18 19.41
N GLY A 11 11.68 2.14 19.47
CA GLY A 11 12.43 1.61 20.62
C GLY A 11 12.75 0.12 20.57
N TYR A 12 12.50 -0.56 19.46
CA TYR A 12 12.86 -1.97 19.29
C TYR A 12 14.33 -2.09 18.84
N SER A 13 15.15 -2.78 19.63
CA SER A 13 16.55 -3.03 19.27
C SER A 13 16.68 -4.10 18.17
N ASP A 14 17.78 -4.07 17.42
CA ASP A 14 18.09 -5.09 16.42
C ASP A 14 18.13 -6.51 17.01
N GLN A 15 18.62 -6.65 18.24
CA GLN A 15 18.66 -7.92 18.97
C GLN A 15 17.26 -8.44 19.26
N LEU A 16 16.34 -7.55 19.65
CA LEU A 16 14.95 -7.91 19.92
C LEU A 16 14.22 -8.31 18.65
N ILE A 17 14.39 -7.58 17.56
CA ILE A 17 13.82 -7.90 16.24
C ILE A 17 14.34 -9.26 15.76
N LYS A 18 15.64 -9.50 15.90
CA LYS A 18 16.24 -10.81 15.58
C LYS A 18 15.63 -11.92 16.41
N ARG A 19 15.45 -11.70 17.72
CA ARG A 19 14.83 -12.69 18.64
C ARG A 19 13.40 -13.03 18.20
N TYR A 20 12.61 -12.05 17.79
CA TYR A 20 11.26 -12.29 17.26
C TYR A 20 11.24 -13.09 15.97
N ARG A 21 12.23 -12.90 15.10
CA ARG A 21 12.38 -13.75 13.90
C ARG A 21 12.82 -15.15 14.23
N ASP A 22 13.81 -15.30 15.09
CA ASP A 22 14.36 -16.60 15.48
C ASP A 22 13.36 -17.46 16.25
N SER A 23 12.47 -16.83 17.04
CA SER A 23 11.39 -17.49 17.77
C SER A 23 10.14 -17.81 16.93
N GLY A 24 10.11 -17.39 15.65
CA GLY A 24 8.99 -17.65 14.75
C GLY A 24 7.80 -16.72 14.89
N TRP A 25 7.87 -15.61 15.65
CA TRP A 25 6.83 -14.59 15.74
C TRP A 25 6.74 -13.72 14.51
N LEU A 26 7.90 -13.41 13.91
CA LEU A 26 8.00 -12.60 12.70
C LEU A 26 8.64 -13.41 11.57
N THR A 27 8.07 -13.29 10.39
CA THR A 27 8.61 -13.86 9.15
C THR A 27 9.14 -12.72 8.29
N ALA A 28 10.34 -12.86 7.76
CA ALA A 28 10.93 -11.88 6.85
C ALA A 28 10.31 -12.03 5.45
N LEU A 29 9.79 -10.94 4.91
CA LEU A 29 9.38 -10.86 3.51
C LEU A 29 10.59 -10.56 2.63
N THR A 30 11.37 -9.56 3.03
CA THR A 30 12.65 -9.18 2.43
C THR A 30 13.52 -8.52 3.48
N LYS A 31 14.72 -8.10 3.11
CA LYS A 31 15.62 -7.41 4.02
C LYS A 31 14.97 -6.14 4.59
N GLY A 32 14.76 -6.12 5.90
CA GLY A 32 14.19 -4.98 6.61
C GLY A 32 12.66 -4.89 6.59
N VAL A 33 11.98 -5.85 5.96
CA VAL A 33 10.51 -5.92 5.91
C VAL A 33 10.03 -7.26 6.45
N MET A 34 9.15 -7.23 7.43
CA MET A 34 8.68 -8.41 8.15
C MET A 34 7.18 -8.37 8.34
N PHE A 35 6.58 -9.52 8.57
CA PHE A 35 5.19 -9.65 8.93
C PHE A 35 5.01 -10.68 10.05
N ARG A 36 3.90 -10.61 10.73
CA ARG A 36 3.55 -11.58 11.76
C ARG A 36 3.34 -12.95 11.12
N THR A 37 4.00 -13.96 11.67
CA THR A 37 3.87 -15.34 11.19
C THR A 37 2.41 -15.81 11.26
N GLY A 38 1.91 -16.34 10.14
CA GLY A 38 0.52 -16.77 10.01
C GLY A 38 -0.46 -15.73 9.47
N ASP A 39 -0.05 -14.47 9.38
CA ASP A 39 -0.90 -13.43 8.77
C ASP A 39 -0.92 -13.57 7.25
N LYS A 40 -2.09 -13.33 6.69
CA LYS A 40 -2.25 -13.19 5.23
C LYS A 40 -1.94 -11.75 4.83
N LEU A 41 -0.99 -11.59 3.93
CA LEU A 41 -0.65 -10.27 3.40
C LEU A 41 -1.66 -9.84 2.34
N SER A 42 -2.58 -8.96 2.73
CA SER A 42 -3.44 -8.24 1.81
C SER A 42 -2.70 -7.08 1.19
N SER A 43 -2.84 -6.86 -0.12
CA SER A 43 -2.23 -5.73 -0.82
C SER A 43 -2.62 -4.38 -0.21
N PHE A 44 -3.84 -4.25 0.29
CA PHE A 44 -4.31 -3.04 0.97
C PHE A 44 -3.59 -2.79 2.30
N SER A 45 -3.46 -3.82 3.13
CA SER A 45 -2.77 -3.67 4.42
C SER A 45 -1.26 -3.46 4.25
N VAL A 46 -0.68 -4.01 3.20
CA VAL A 46 0.72 -3.75 2.82
C VAL A 46 0.92 -2.28 2.45
N LEU A 47 0.04 -1.73 1.60
CA LEU A 47 0.11 -0.34 1.17
C LEU A 47 -0.11 0.63 2.35
N ASP A 48 -1.10 0.34 3.19
CA ASP A 48 -1.39 1.13 4.39
C ASP A 48 -0.22 1.14 5.38
N SER A 49 0.35 -0.02 5.67
CA SER A 49 1.52 -0.15 6.53
C SER A 49 2.74 0.59 5.98
N TYR A 50 2.96 0.52 4.67
CA TYR A 50 4.06 1.22 4.01
C TYR A 50 3.90 2.73 4.11
N ASN A 51 2.71 3.25 3.83
CA ASN A 51 2.42 4.68 3.98
C ASN A 51 2.59 5.15 5.42
N ALA A 52 2.01 4.45 6.38
CA ALA A 52 2.03 4.85 7.78
C ALA A 52 3.44 4.80 8.38
N GLN A 53 4.19 3.72 8.14
CA GLN A 53 5.49 3.50 8.77
C GLN A 53 6.62 4.23 8.06
N MET A 54 6.58 4.32 6.74
CA MET A 54 7.62 4.96 5.92
C MET A 54 7.27 6.39 5.50
N LYS A 55 6.14 6.92 5.98
CA LYS A 55 5.65 8.28 5.68
C LYS A 55 5.55 8.52 4.17
N LYS A 56 4.96 7.59 3.46
CA LYS A 56 4.77 7.62 2.02
C LYS A 56 3.37 8.06 1.63
N SER A 57 3.17 8.40 0.37
CA SER A 57 1.92 8.96 -0.16
C SER A 57 1.36 8.13 -1.33
N PHE A 58 1.50 6.82 -1.26
CA PHE A 58 0.86 5.94 -2.23
C PHE A 58 -0.65 5.89 -2.00
N HIS A 59 -1.40 5.89 -3.08
CA HIS A 59 -2.87 5.85 -3.01
C HIS A 59 -3.45 4.92 -4.07
N ILE A 60 -4.63 4.40 -3.78
CA ILE A 60 -5.37 3.59 -4.73
C ILE A 60 -5.97 4.53 -5.77
N ALA A 61 -5.81 4.19 -7.05
CA ALA A 61 -6.14 5.10 -8.11
C ALA A 61 -6.84 4.42 -9.29
N ALA A 62 -7.34 5.23 -10.21
CA ALA A 62 -7.97 4.81 -11.45
C ALA A 62 -9.08 3.76 -11.25
N HIS A 63 -9.04 2.72 -12.07
CA HIS A 63 -10.05 1.67 -12.10
C HIS A 63 -10.26 0.98 -10.73
N SER A 64 -9.18 0.73 -9.98
CA SER A 64 -9.27 0.06 -8.69
C SER A 64 -10.03 0.87 -7.64
N ALA A 65 -9.94 2.20 -7.67
CA ALA A 65 -10.70 3.06 -6.77
C ALA A 65 -12.19 3.06 -7.13
N LEU A 66 -12.54 3.04 -8.43
CA LEU A 66 -13.92 2.89 -8.89
C LEU A 66 -14.51 1.52 -8.52
N GLU A 67 -13.72 0.47 -8.68
CA GLU A 67 -14.10 -0.89 -8.27
C GLU A 67 -14.47 -0.96 -6.78
N LEU A 68 -13.64 -0.40 -5.91
CA LEU A 68 -13.88 -0.34 -4.48
C LEU A 68 -15.11 0.50 -4.10
N SER A 69 -15.44 1.48 -4.93
CA SER A 69 -16.63 2.33 -4.77
C SER A 69 -17.92 1.67 -5.27
N GLY A 70 -17.86 0.43 -5.73
CA GLY A 70 -19.03 -0.34 -6.18
C GLY A 70 -19.41 -0.15 -7.64
N PHE A 71 -18.60 0.51 -8.45
CA PHE A 71 -18.83 0.73 -9.89
C PHE A 71 -18.25 -0.38 -10.77
N ASN A 72 -18.04 -1.55 -10.23
CA ASN A 72 -17.49 -2.67 -10.99
C ASN A 72 -18.60 -3.57 -11.52
N HIS A 73 -18.60 -3.78 -12.84
CA HIS A 73 -19.48 -4.71 -13.54
C HIS A 73 -18.77 -6.00 -14.00
N TYR A 74 -17.51 -6.16 -13.64
CA TYR A 74 -16.70 -7.30 -14.06
C TYR A 74 -16.39 -8.23 -12.90
N VAL A 75 -16.57 -9.53 -13.14
CA VAL A 75 -15.94 -10.56 -12.30
C VAL A 75 -14.53 -10.77 -12.86
N PRO A 76 -13.49 -10.45 -12.12
CA PRO A 76 -12.13 -10.61 -12.62
C PRO A 76 -11.82 -12.08 -12.85
N MET A 77 -11.43 -12.42 -14.07
CA MET A 77 -10.89 -13.74 -14.39
C MET A 77 -9.41 -13.76 -14.02
N GLY A 78 -9.09 -14.38 -12.89
CA GLY A 78 -7.74 -14.47 -12.38
C GLY A 78 -7.47 -13.55 -11.18
N LYS A 79 -6.18 -13.25 -10.96
CA LYS A 79 -5.75 -12.41 -9.85
C LYS A 79 -6.17 -10.96 -10.07
N PRO A 80 -6.90 -10.33 -9.13
CA PRO A 80 -7.36 -8.96 -9.31
C PRO A 80 -6.19 -7.97 -9.44
N LEU A 81 -6.40 -6.93 -10.21
CA LEU A 81 -5.43 -5.84 -10.36
C LEU A 81 -5.66 -4.77 -9.28
N LEU A 82 -4.58 -4.23 -8.74
CA LEU A 82 -4.60 -3.06 -7.87
C LEU A 82 -3.75 -1.96 -8.49
N MET A 83 -4.39 -0.87 -8.90
CA MET A 83 -3.71 0.30 -9.46
C MET A 83 -3.35 1.28 -8.35
N ILE A 84 -2.07 1.62 -8.26
CA ILE A 84 -1.53 2.46 -7.19
C ILE A 84 -0.85 3.68 -7.81
N GLY A 85 -1.30 4.85 -7.40
CA GLY A 85 -0.66 6.12 -7.75
C GLY A 85 0.40 6.50 -6.71
N HIS A 86 1.50 7.08 -7.17
CA HIS A 86 2.57 7.57 -6.30
C HIS A 86 3.18 8.87 -6.83
N PRO A 87 3.72 9.73 -5.95
CA PRO A 87 4.51 10.87 -6.38
C PRO A 87 5.76 10.43 -7.15
N LYS A 88 6.16 11.19 -8.17
CA LYS A 88 7.32 10.86 -9.01
C LYS A 88 8.64 10.78 -8.25
N GLN A 89 8.75 11.52 -7.15
CA GLN A 89 9.94 11.53 -6.31
C GLN A 89 10.08 10.27 -5.44
N GLU A 90 9.03 9.50 -5.30
CA GLU A 90 9.04 8.28 -4.50
C GLU A 90 9.33 7.06 -5.38
N SER A 91 10.37 6.31 -5.00
CA SER A 91 10.70 5.06 -5.67
C SER A 91 9.81 3.92 -5.18
N ILE A 92 9.50 3.02 -6.09
CA ILE A 92 8.74 1.80 -5.79
C ILE A 92 9.73 0.75 -5.30
N PRO A 93 9.53 0.15 -4.11
CA PRO A 93 10.37 -0.94 -3.64
C PRO A 93 10.14 -2.21 -4.48
N ASP A 94 11.22 -2.90 -4.83
CA ASP A 94 11.17 -4.12 -5.66
C ASP A 94 10.27 -5.21 -5.06
N TRP A 95 10.23 -5.34 -3.75
CA TRP A 95 9.41 -6.33 -3.06
C TRP A 95 7.89 -6.11 -3.21
N MET A 96 7.45 -4.87 -3.54
CA MET A 96 6.04 -4.59 -3.86
C MET A 96 5.64 -5.10 -5.24
N LEU A 97 6.60 -5.32 -6.12
CA LEU A 97 6.38 -5.86 -7.47
C LEU A 97 6.28 -7.39 -7.46
N ASP A 98 6.48 -8.04 -6.31
CA ASP A 98 6.39 -9.48 -6.17
C ASP A 98 4.94 -9.97 -6.38
N GLU A 99 4.82 -11.12 -7.03
CA GLU A 99 3.52 -11.76 -7.31
C GLU A 99 2.92 -12.49 -6.10
N GLY A 100 3.61 -12.47 -4.96
CA GLY A 100 3.19 -13.16 -3.73
C GLY A 100 1.94 -12.59 -3.03
N PHE A 101 1.46 -11.43 -3.45
CA PHE A 101 0.29 -10.78 -2.86
C PHE A 101 -1.04 -11.28 -3.45
N ASP A 102 -2.14 -10.97 -2.75
CA ASP A 102 -3.51 -11.31 -3.17
C ASP A 102 -3.94 -10.62 -4.46
N ARG A 103 -3.34 -9.48 -4.78
CA ARG A 103 -3.58 -8.69 -5.98
C ARG A 103 -2.29 -8.38 -6.72
N THR A 104 -2.38 -8.24 -8.04
CA THR A 104 -1.25 -7.74 -8.84
C THR A 104 -1.21 -6.22 -8.73
N MET A 105 -0.14 -5.68 -8.15
CA MET A 105 0.03 -4.24 -7.99
C MET A 105 0.66 -3.65 -9.24
N LYS A 106 0.05 -2.58 -9.78
CA LYS A 106 0.62 -1.75 -10.85
C LYS A 106 0.73 -0.31 -10.38
N PHE A 107 1.87 0.29 -10.62
CA PHE A 107 2.23 1.62 -10.15
C PHE A 107 2.30 2.61 -11.32
N PHE A 108 1.87 3.83 -11.06
CA PHE A 108 2.01 4.94 -12.00
C PHE A 108 2.20 6.27 -11.27
N SER A 109 2.91 7.18 -11.93
CA SER A 109 3.17 8.50 -11.37
C SER A 109 1.95 9.41 -11.50
N THR A 110 1.65 10.16 -10.46
CA THR A 110 0.47 11.05 -10.38
C THR A 110 0.77 12.51 -10.73
N GLU A 111 1.93 12.82 -11.29
CA GLU A 111 2.27 14.20 -11.66
C GLU A 111 1.37 14.85 -12.73
N THR A 112 0.56 14.06 -13.41
CA THR A 112 -0.36 14.53 -14.44
C THR A 112 -1.47 15.44 -13.85
N PHE A 113 -1.64 15.45 -12.53
CA PHE A 113 -2.68 16.21 -11.85
C PHE A 113 -2.05 17.28 -10.97
N SER A 114 -2.41 18.55 -11.20
CA SER A 114 -2.01 19.66 -10.35
C SER A 114 -2.51 19.42 -8.91
N LYS A 115 -1.55 19.15 -8.02
CA LYS A 115 -1.69 19.05 -6.57
C LYS A 115 -3.01 18.44 -6.10
N PRO A 116 -3.14 17.12 -6.00
CA PRO A 116 -4.11 16.56 -5.08
C PRO A 116 -3.73 17.08 -3.69
N GLN A 117 -4.62 17.78 -3.04
CA GLN A 117 -4.49 17.96 -1.60
C GLN A 117 -4.41 16.55 -1.03
N LEU A 118 -3.23 16.19 -0.57
CA LEU A 118 -3.01 14.96 0.19
C LEU A 118 -3.94 15.04 1.38
N ALA A 119 -5.12 14.44 1.24
CA ALA A 119 -5.93 14.14 2.40
C ALA A 119 -5.05 13.27 3.28
N SER A 120 -4.60 13.83 4.39
CA SER A 120 -3.93 13.06 5.43
C SER A 120 -4.79 11.83 5.67
N PHE A 121 -4.16 10.67 5.64
CA PHE A 121 -4.78 9.40 6.04
C PHE A 121 -5.19 9.52 7.51
N ASN A 122 -6.27 10.23 7.75
CA ASN A 122 -6.93 10.22 9.03
C ASN A 122 -7.92 9.08 9.03
N SER A 123 -7.97 8.39 10.13
CA SER A 123 -8.70 7.17 10.45
C SER A 123 -10.22 7.16 10.18
N ASP A 124 -10.75 8.15 9.50
CA ASP A 124 -12.13 8.20 9.07
C ASP A 124 -12.28 7.61 7.67
N TYR A 125 -12.76 6.38 7.63
CA TYR A 125 -13.05 5.61 6.43
C TYR A 125 -13.91 6.37 5.41
N SER A 126 -14.80 7.25 5.86
CA SER A 126 -15.64 8.10 5.01
C SER A 126 -14.85 9.14 4.23
N ASN A 127 -13.87 9.78 4.86
CA ASN A 127 -13.00 10.76 4.21
C ASN A 127 -12.01 10.09 3.25
N PHE A 128 -11.55 8.88 3.60
CA PHE A 128 -10.72 8.06 2.73
C PHE A 128 -11.43 7.70 1.43
N LEU A 129 -12.66 7.22 1.51
CA LEU A 129 -13.46 6.85 0.35
C LEU A 129 -13.78 8.06 -0.55
N ALA A 130 -14.09 9.22 0.04
CA ALA A 130 -14.35 10.45 -0.72
C ALA A 130 -13.11 10.93 -1.47
N SER A 131 -11.95 10.96 -0.82
CA SER A 131 -10.66 11.32 -1.42
C SER A 131 -10.25 10.36 -2.54
N VAL A 132 -10.42 9.06 -2.32
CA VAL A 132 -10.14 8.02 -3.31
C VAL A 132 -11.07 8.16 -4.53
N PHE A 133 -12.33 8.49 -4.31
CA PHE A 133 -13.31 8.67 -5.38
C PHE A 133 -12.98 9.89 -6.26
N GLU A 134 -12.65 11.02 -5.68
CA GLU A 134 -12.24 12.21 -6.45
C GLU A 134 -10.99 11.95 -7.28
N GLN A 135 -9.97 11.35 -6.70
CA GLN A 135 -8.74 11.04 -7.41
C GLN A 135 -8.95 10.01 -8.52
N ALA A 136 -9.79 9.01 -8.30
CA ALA A 136 -10.14 8.01 -9.31
C ALA A 136 -10.90 8.63 -10.48
N PHE A 137 -11.83 9.52 -10.20
CA PHE A 137 -12.60 10.24 -11.22
C PHE A 137 -11.70 11.06 -12.14
N PHE A 138 -10.78 11.84 -11.57
CA PHE A 138 -9.79 12.58 -12.34
C PHE A 138 -8.83 11.68 -13.11
N SER A 139 -8.38 10.58 -12.53
CA SER A 139 -7.51 9.60 -13.22
C SER A 139 -8.19 8.95 -14.42
N CYS A 140 -9.48 8.65 -14.34
CA CYS A 140 -10.25 8.09 -15.45
C CYS A 140 -10.55 9.11 -16.57
N LEU A 141 -10.62 10.40 -16.27
CA LEU A 141 -10.85 11.44 -17.27
C LEU A 141 -9.63 11.72 -18.15
N VAL A 142 -8.42 11.40 -17.71
CA VAL A 142 -7.15 11.66 -18.40
C VAL A 142 -6.65 10.43 -19.16
N LEU A 143 -7.18 9.27 -18.87
CA LEU A 143 -6.93 8.04 -19.62
C LEU A 143 -7.92 7.92 -20.78
#